data_3d5231271ef72441c71f26e0d87f8663
#
_entry.id   3d5231271ef72441c71f26e0d87f8663
#
_cell.length_a   1.000
_cell.length_b   1.000
_cell.length_c   1.000
_cell.angle_alpha   90.00
_cell.angle_beta   90.00
_cell.angle_gamma   90.00
#
_symmetry.space_group_name_H-M   'P 1'
#
loop_
_entity.id
_entity.type
_entity.pdbx_description
1 polymer ?
#
loop_
_entity_poly.entity_id
_entity_poly.type
_entity_poly.pdbx_seq_one_letter_code
_entity_poly.pdbx_strand_id
1 'polypeptide(L)'
;MKKLFKMSAVILFVLIVFSACGRNESVSGKITSFPPYGERVVTAIGDSIAAGYGLDSQEDNYLTLFSDNIGAVLNNDAVSGYDSGEVLKSLSDEKTAA
;
A
#
# COMPACT_ATOMS: atom_id res chain seq x y z
N MET A 1 -4.97 49.77 20.33
CA MET A 1 -3.81 48.83 20.49
C MET A 1 -4.19 47.43 20.92
N LYS A 2 -5.18 47.23 21.78
CA LYS A 2 -5.57 45.87 22.21
C LYS A 2 -6.18 44.99 21.10
N LYS A 3 -6.80 45.56 20.06
CA LYS A 3 -7.36 44.81 18.91
C LYS A 3 -6.28 44.30 17.94
N LEU A 4 -5.24 45.06 17.73
CA LEU A 4 -4.10 44.68 16.86
C LEU A 4 -3.29 43.55 17.46
N PHE A 5 -3.13 43.53 18.79
CA PHE A 5 -2.42 42.45 19.48
C PHE A 5 -3.19 41.10 19.43
N LYS A 6 -4.53 41.16 19.54
CA LYS A 6 -5.38 39.99 19.41
C LYS A 6 -5.41 39.43 17.98
N MET A 7 -5.38 40.30 16.96
CA MET A 7 -5.29 39.84 15.57
C MET A 7 -3.93 39.21 15.24
N SER A 8 -2.85 39.77 15.78
CA SER A 8 -1.52 39.20 15.60
C SER A 8 -1.37 37.83 16.24
N ALA A 9 -1.96 37.61 17.40
CA ALA A 9 -1.94 36.28 18.07
C ALA A 9 -2.76 35.25 17.30
N VAL A 10 -3.88 35.64 16.71
CA VAL A 10 -4.71 34.74 15.90
C VAL A 10 -4.00 34.33 14.59
N ILE A 11 -3.35 35.31 13.93
CA ILE A 11 -2.58 35.04 12.71
C ILE A 11 -1.40 34.10 13.01
N LEU A 12 -0.70 34.32 14.12
CA LEU A 12 0.39 33.44 14.55
C LEU A 12 -0.10 32.01 14.85
N PHE A 13 -1.25 31.89 15.49
CA PHE A 13 -1.86 30.58 15.79
C PHE A 13 -2.29 29.84 14.52
N VAL A 14 -2.87 30.53 13.55
CA VAL A 14 -3.24 29.97 12.26
C VAL A 14 -2.01 29.50 11.47
N LEU A 15 -0.92 30.24 11.50
CA LEU A 15 0.34 29.85 10.86
C LEU A 15 0.95 28.59 11.48
N ILE A 16 0.84 28.43 12.80
CA ILE A 16 1.34 27.23 13.50
C ILE A 16 0.50 26.00 13.14
N VAL A 17 -0.82 26.13 13.01
CA VAL A 17 -1.71 25.02 12.64
C VAL A 17 -1.48 24.58 11.20
N PHE A 18 -1.20 25.50 10.27
CA PHE A 18 -0.87 25.14 8.88
C PHE A 18 0.53 24.52 8.75
N SER A 19 1.44 24.79 9.67
CA SER A 19 2.78 24.20 9.66
C SER A 19 2.80 22.73 10.14
N ALA A 20 1.77 22.29 10.87
CA ALA A 20 1.69 20.93 11.40
C ALA A 20 1.19 19.88 10.40
N CYS A 21 0.74 20.29 9.21
CA CYS A 21 0.12 19.41 8.21
C CYS A 21 1.07 19.05 7.06
N GLY A 22 2.37 19.06 7.27
CA GLY A 22 3.36 18.92 6.20
C GLY A 22 4.53 17.99 6.48
N ARG A 23 4.38 16.98 7.32
CA ARG A 23 5.33 15.87 7.33
C ARG A 23 4.80 14.73 6.50
N ASN A 24 4.95 14.85 5.21
CA ASN A 24 5.18 13.69 4.38
C ASN A 24 6.57 13.16 4.76
N GLU A 25 6.65 12.33 5.77
CA GLU A 25 7.74 11.38 5.82
C GLU A 25 7.48 10.43 4.64
N SER A 26 7.99 10.82 3.48
CA SER A 26 8.24 9.86 2.44
C SER A 26 9.12 8.82 3.08
N VAL A 27 8.55 7.64 3.36
CA VAL A 27 9.32 6.43 3.56
C VAL A 27 10.01 6.18 2.21
N SER A 28 11.04 6.98 1.95
CA SER A 28 11.99 6.75 0.90
C SER A 28 12.88 5.60 1.39
N GLY A 29 12.28 4.41 1.46
CA GLY A 29 13.05 3.21 1.37
C GLY A 29 13.77 3.32 0.02
N LYS A 30 15.02 3.66 0.07
CA LYS A 30 15.88 3.76 -1.10
C LYS A 30 15.90 2.39 -1.75
N ILE A 31 14.98 2.15 -2.68
CA ILE A 31 15.04 0.98 -3.55
C ILE A 31 16.27 1.21 -4.42
N THR A 32 17.39 0.68 -3.98
CA THR A 32 18.69 0.90 -4.61
C THR A 32 18.89 0.06 -5.86
N SER A 33 18.09 -1.00 -6.03
CA SER A 33 18.03 -1.78 -7.26
C SER A 33 16.79 -2.65 -7.28
N PHE A 34 16.12 -2.74 -8.41
CA PHE A 34 15.13 -3.80 -8.65
C PHE A 34 15.85 -5.04 -9.15
N PRO A 35 15.40 -6.25 -8.77
CA PRO A 35 15.90 -7.48 -9.39
C PRO A 35 15.77 -7.43 -10.91
N PRO A 36 16.61 -8.13 -11.66
CA PRO A 36 16.48 -8.26 -13.09
C PRO A 36 15.11 -8.78 -13.51
N TYR A 37 14.74 -8.49 -14.75
CA TYR A 37 13.52 -9.01 -15.35
C TYR A 37 13.55 -10.55 -15.30
N GLY A 38 12.48 -11.17 -14.79
CA GLY A 38 12.39 -12.62 -14.60
C GLY A 38 12.84 -13.16 -13.23
N GLU A 39 13.54 -12.35 -12.42
CA GLU A 39 13.91 -12.69 -11.04
C GLU A 39 13.00 -12.00 -10.01
N ARG A 40 12.04 -11.22 -10.48
CA ARG A 40 11.08 -10.52 -9.62
C ARG A 40 9.99 -11.46 -9.19
N VAL A 41 9.62 -11.39 -7.92
CA VAL A 41 8.49 -12.12 -7.36
C VAL A 41 7.48 -11.11 -6.82
N VAL A 42 6.22 -11.28 -7.16
CA VAL A 42 5.09 -10.56 -6.59
C VAL A 42 4.27 -11.55 -5.79
N THR A 43 4.14 -11.32 -4.51
CA THR A 43 3.20 -12.07 -3.67
C THR A 43 1.98 -11.20 -3.42
N ALA A 44 0.82 -11.70 -3.76
CA ALA A 44 -0.46 -11.02 -3.57
C ALA A 44 -1.28 -11.76 -2.52
N ILE A 45 -1.83 -11.01 -1.60
CA ILE A 45 -2.79 -11.48 -0.62
C ILE A 45 -4.03 -10.58 -0.70
N GLY A 46 -5.16 -11.10 -0.42
CA GLY A 46 -6.40 -10.33 -0.50
C GLY A 46 -7.66 -11.19 -0.51
N ASP A 47 -8.69 -10.60 -1.03
CA ASP A 47 -10.05 -11.12 -1.09
C ASP A 47 -10.38 -11.75 -2.47
N SER A 48 -11.67 -11.85 -2.74
CA SER A 48 -12.20 -12.40 -4.00
C SER A 48 -11.75 -11.67 -5.26
N ILE A 49 -11.53 -10.36 -5.19
CA ILE A 49 -11.09 -9.57 -6.35
C ILE A 49 -9.66 -9.97 -6.72
N ALA A 50 -8.78 -10.03 -5.75
CA ALA A 50 -7.39 -10.46 -5.95
C ALA A 50 -7.29 -11.94 -6.35
N ALA A 51 -8.18 -12.79 -5.80
CA ALA A 51 -8.28 -14.20 -6.19
C ALA A 51 -8.82 -14.43 -7.61
N GLY A 52 -9.38 -13.40 -8.26
CA GLY A 52 -9.95 -13.48 -9.61
C GLY A 52 -11.33 -14.11 -9.65
N TYR A 53 -12.12 -13.97 -8.58
CA TYR A 53 -13.49 -14.49 -8.55
C TYR A 53 -14.34 -13.84 -9.64
N GLY A 54 -15.04 -14.67 -10.40
CA GLY A 54 -15.92 -14.21 -11.49
C GLY A 54 -15.20 -14.00 -12.83
N LEU A 55 -13.91 -14.26 -12.92
CA LEU A 55 -13.19 -14.27 -14.19
C LEU A 55 -13.26 -15.63 -14.86
N ASP A 56 -13.39 -15.65 -16.18
CA ASP A 56 -13.37 -16.90 -16.97
C ASP A 56 -11.97 -17.51 -17.05
N SER A 57 -10.95 -16.68 -16.95
CA SER A 57 -9.53 -17.08 -16.93
C SER A 57 -8.73 -16.27 -15.94
N GLN A 58 -7.77 -16.92 -15.27
CA GLN A 58 -6.80 -16.23 -14.41
C GLN A 58 -5.84 -15.34 -15.21
N GLU A 59 -5.72 -15.54 -16.49
CA GLU A 59 -4.95 -14.67 -17.39
C GLU A 59 -5.53 -13.24 -17.43
N ASP A 60 -6.85 -13.10 -17.20
CA ASP A 60 -7.54 -11.80 -17.15
C ASP A 60 -7.47 -11.15 -15.75
N ASN A 61 -6.88 -11.82 -14.78
CA ASN A 61 -6.68 -11.24 -13.44
C ASN A 61 -5.69 -10.09 -13.50
N TYR A 62 -6.06 -8.97 -12.89
CA TYR A 62 -5.21 -7.77 -12.87
C TYR A 62 -3.81 -8.03 -12.28
N LEU A 63 -3.68 -8.95 -11.33
CA LEU A 63 -2.40 -9.34 -10.75
C LEU A 63 -1.52 -10.09 -11.75
N THR A 64 -2.12 -10.96 -12.55
CA THR A 64 -1.43 -11.65 -13.63
C THR A 64 -0.94 -10.65 -14.68
N LEU A 65 -1.82 -9.78 -15.14
CA LEU A 65 -1.48 -8.74 -16.11
C LEU A 65 -0.39 -7.81 -15.59
N PHE A 66 -0.45 -7.43 -14.31
CA PHE A 66 0.58 -6.61 -13.68
C PHE A 66 1.93 -7.34 -13.61
N SER A 67 1.93 -8.59 -13.15
CA SER A 67 3.14 -9.38 -12.99
C SER A 67 3.83 -9.64 -14.34
N ASP A 68 3.06 -9.94 -15.37
CA ASP A 68 3.56 -10.12 -16.73
C ASP A 68 4.17 -8.84 -17.28
N ASN A 69 3.52 -7.71 -17.03
CA ASN A 69 4.01 -6.40 -17.49
C ASN A 69 5.38 -6.05 -16.89
N ILE A 70 5.61 -6.37 -15.64
CA ILE A 70 6.89 -6.10 -14.95
C ILE A 70 7.88 -7.27 -15.04
N GLY A 71 7.53 -8.38 -15.69
CA GLY A 71 8.35 -9.58 -15.80
C GLY A 71 8.61 -10.25 -14.46
N ALA A 72 7.58 -10.41 -13.67
CA ALA A 72 7.64 -11.03 -12.35
C ALA A 72 6.91 -12.36 -12.32
N VAL A 73 7.34 -13.25 -11.43
CA VAL A 73 6.59 -14.43 -11.05
C VAL A 73 5.52 -14.02 -10.04
N LEU A 74 4.26 -14.41 -10.27
CA LEU A 74 3.16 -14.14 -9.37
C LEU A 74 2.90 -15.33 -8.44
N ASN A 75 2.92 -15.07 -7.13
CA ASN A 75 2.36 -15.93 -6.09
C ASN A 75 1.06 -15.30 -5.61
N ASN A 76 -0.08 -15.83 -6.02
CA ASN A 76 -1.37 -15.30 -5.63
C ASN A 76 -1.98 -16.15 -4.50
N ASP A 77 -1.83 -15.67 -3.27
CA ASP A 77 -2.33 -16.28 -2.04
C ASP A 77 -3.64 -15.63 -1.57
N ALA A 78 -4.31 -14.91 -2.44
CA ALA A 78 -5.60 -14.30 -2.14
C ALA A 78 -6.70 -15.35 -2.02
N VAL A 79 -7.59 -15.20 -1.06
CA VAL A 79 -8.67 -16.13 -0.79
C VAL A 79 -10.02 -15.42 -0.86
N SER A 80 -10.92 -15.98 -1.67
CA SER A 80 -12.28 -15.47 -1.81
C SER A 80 -13.03 -15.54 -0.48
N GLY A 81 -13.63 -14.42 -0.07
CA GLY A 81 -14.35 -14.31 1.19
C GLY A 81 -13.54 -13.79 2.38
N TYR A 82 -12.23 -13.62 2.23
CA TYR A 82 -11.41 -13.05 3.30
C TYR A 82 -11.74 -11.58 3.55
N ASP A 83 -11.81 -11.22 4.82
CA ASP A 83 -11.79 -9.85 5.29
C ASP A 83 -10.37 -9.40 5.66
N SER A 84 -10.21 -8.15 6.06
CA SER A 84 -8.89 -7.60 6.42
C SER A 84 -8.26 -8.31 7.63
N GLY A 85 -9.05 -8.82 8.55
CA GLY A 85 -8.59 -9.56 9.73
C GLY A 85 -8.02 -10.94 9.34
N GLU A 86 -8.69 -11.62 8.42
CA GLU A 86 -8.25 -12.93 7.91
C GLU A 86 -7.00 -12.80 7.06
N VAL A 87 -6.91 -11.75 6.24
CA VAL A 87 -5.69 -11.42 5.49
C VAL A 87 -4.52 -11.15 6.43
N LEU A 88 -4.73 -10.37 7.49
CA LEU A 88 -3.69 -10.12 8.50
C LEU A 88 -3.25 -11.39 9.20
N LYS A 89 -4.18 -12.28 9.51
CA LYS A 89 -3.89 -13.57 10.13
C LYS A 89 -3.07 -14.46 9.21
N SER A 90 -3.41 -14.54 7.93
CA SER A 90 -2.66 -15.34 6.95
C SER A 90 -1.21 -14.90 6.84
N LEU A 91 -0.95 -13.60 6.87
CA LEU A 91 0.41 -13.03 6.90
C LEU A 91 1.21 -13.44 8.14
N SER A 92 0.56 -13.51 9.30
CA SER A 92 1.24 -13.90 10.54
C SER A 92 1.56 -15.40 10.57
N ASP A 93 0.68 -16.22 10.03
CA ASP A 93 0.85 -17.67 9.96
C ASP A 93 1.97 -18.04 8.98
N GLU A 94 2.05 -17.40 7.84
CA GLU A 94 3.11 -17.61 6.85
C GLU A 94 4.48 -17.17 7.41
N LYS A 95 4.56 -16.07 8.15
CA LYS A 95 5.80 -15.65 8.81
C LYS A 95 6.27 -16.64 9.86
N THR A 96 5.37 -17.41 10.44
CA THR A 96 5.70 -18.42 11.45
C THR A 96 6.16 -19.72 10.79
N ALA A 97 5.74 -19.98 9.55
CA ALA A 97 6.12 -21.18 8.79
C ALA A 97 7.47 -21.05 8.07
N ALA A 98 7.96 -19.82 7.95
CA ALA A 98 9.28 -19.53 7.35
C ALA A 98 10.40 -19.58 8.39
#